data_5226f0927d0e90009e7ff700e1bc0024
#
_entry.id   5226f0927d0e90009e7ff700e1bc0024
#
_cell.length_a   1.000
_cell.length_b   1.000
_cell.length_c   1.000
_cell.angle_alpha   90.00
_cell.angle_beta   90.00
_cell.angle_gamma   90.00
#
_symmetry.space_group_name_H-M   'P 1'
#
loop_
_entity.id
_entity.type
_entity.pdbx_description
1 polymer ?
#
loop_
_entity_poly.entity_id
_entity_poly.type
_entity_poly.pdbx_seq_one_letter_code
_entity_poly.pdbx_strand_id
1 'polypeptide(L)'
;MLIPRRVKHRKQHHPKRGGTATGGTTVSFGDWGVQALTPAYVTNRQIEAARIAMTRHIKRGGKVWINIFPDRPLTKRPAETRMGSGKGSPEWWVANVKPGRVMFELGGVSDEVAREALRLAIHKLPMKARIVRREGGE
;
A
#
# COMPACT_ATOMS: atom_id res chain seq x y z
N MET A 1 5.62 12.98 0.16
CA MET A 1 5.39 11.53 0.08
C MET A 1 5.66 10.88 1.43
N LEU A 2 5.06 9.72 1.64
CA LEU A 2 5.21 8.99 2.90
C LEU A 2 6.61 8.39 3.01
N ILE A 3 7.36 8.82 4.02
CA ILE A 3 8.66 8.26 4.38
C ILE A 3 8.80 8.28 5.90
N PRO A 4 9.58 7.37 6.50
CA PRO A 4 9.82 7.41 7.94
C PRO A 4 10.64 8.64 8.33
N ARG A 5 10.30 9.27 9.45
CA ARG A 5 11.08 10.40 9.97
C ARG A 5 12.42 9.97 10.54
N ARG A 6 12.44 8.82 11.20
CA ARG A 6 13.65 8.25 11.76
C ARG A 6 13.81 6.82 11.31
N VAL A 7 15.03 6.47 10.96
CA VAL A 7 15.36 5.10 10.54
C VAL A 7 16.61 4.68 11.28
N LYS A 8 16.52 3.60 12.03
CA LYS A 8 17.67 3.04 12.75
C LYS A 8 18.75 2.60 11.77
N HIS A 9 18.34 2.02 10.64
CA HIS A 9 19.24 1.62 9.56
C HIS A 9 18.64 2.09 8.24
N ARG A 10 19.35 2.95 7.52
CA ARG A 10 18.88 3.45 6.21
C ARG A 10 18.88 2.38 5.14
N LYS A 11 19.78 1.41 5.25
CA LYS A 11 19.89 0.29 4.33
C LYS A 11 19.56 -0.97 5.10
N GLN A 12 18.62 -1.76 4.59
CA GLN A 12 18.17 -2.98 5.22
C GLN A 12 18.14 -4.10 4.20
N HIS A 13 18.15 -5.34 4.70
CA HIS A 13 17.91 -6.49 3.83
C HIS A 13 16.47 -6.41 3.28
N HIS A 14 16.28 -6.93 2.06
CA HIS A 14 14.97 -6.97 1.47
C HIS A 14 14.03 -7.83 2.33
N PRO A 15 12.84 -7.33 2.70
CA PRO A 15 11.92 -8.13 3.49
C PRO A 15 11.41 -9.33 2.69
N LYS A 16 11.14 -10.42 3.39
CA LYS A 16 10.58 -11.63 2.77
C LYS A 16 9.14 -11.37 2.33
N ARG A 17 8.80 -11.80 1.13
CA ARG A 17 7.45 -11.68 0.59
C ARG A 17 6.57 -12.91 0.84
N GLY A 18 7.13 -13.96 1.42
CA GLY A 18 6.38 -15.17 1.70
C GLY A 18 5.42 -15.05 2.88
N GLY A 19 4.49 -15.99 2.96
CA GLY A 19 3.50 -16.05 4.03
C GLY A 19 2.26 -15.22 3.75
N THR A 20 1.33 -15.23 4.71
CA THR A 20 0.09 -14.46 4.66
C THR A 20 0.06 -13.46 5.80
N ALA A 21 -0.78 -12.43 5.67
CA ALA A 21 -0.93 -11.44 6.72
C ALA A 21 -1.56 -12.06 7.97
N THR A 22 -1.01 -11.73 9.14
CA THR A 22 -1.55 -12.17 10.44
C THR A 22 -2.40 -11.13 11.11
N GLY A 23 -2.33 -9.88 10.65
CA GLY A 23 -3.16 -8.77 11.13
C GLY A 23 -3.57 -7.86 9.99
N GLY A 24 -4.54 -6.99 10.26
CA GLY A 24 -5.04 -6.07 9.24
C GLY A 24 -5.73 -6.77 8.07
N THR A 25 -6.42 -7.87 8.33
CA THR A 25 -7.08 -8.68 7.31
C THR A 25 -8.55 -8.35 7.13
N THR A 26 -9.10 -7.48 7.94
CA THR A 26 -10.50 -7.06 7.88
C THR A 26 -10.60 -5.55 7.75
N VAL A 27 -11.73 -5.07 7.22
CA VAL A 27 -12.04 -3.64 7.18
C VAL A 27 -12.42 -3.20 8.59
N SER A 28 -11.66 -2.27 9.17
CA SER A 28 -11.79 -1.86 10.57
C SER A 28 -12.40 -0.48 10.75
N PHE A 29 -12.10 0.45 9.86
CA PHE A 29 -12.49 1.87 10.02
C PHE A 29 -13.56 2.31 9.05
N GLY A 30 -13.48 1.86 7.80
CA GLY A 30 -14.42 2.24 6.75
C GLY A 30 -15.51 1.21 6.53
N ASP A 31 -16.22 1.36 5.42
CA ASP A 31 -17.26 0.42 4.98
C ASP A 31 -16.73 -0.55 3.93
N TRP A 32 -15.74 -0.10 3.18
CA TRP A 32 -15.13 -0.83 2.07
C TRP A 32 -13.61 -0.76 2.17
N GLY A 33 -12.93 -1.72 1.58
CA GLY A 33 -11.47 -1.72 1.56
C GLY A 33 -10.89 -2.44 0.35
N VAL A 34 -9.58 -2.30 0.19
CA VAL A 34 -8.78 -3.00 -0.82
C VAL A 34 -7.90 -4.01 -0.10
N GLN A 35 -8.10 -5.28 -0.42
CA GLN A 35 -7.34 -6.39 0.17
C GLN A 35 -6.39 -6.98 -0.85
N ALA A 36 -5.13 -7.15 -0.45
CA ALA A 36 -4.12 -7.76 -1.30
C ALA A 36 -4.41 -9.26 -1.52
N LEU A 37 -4.28 -9.72 -2.74
CA LEU A 37 -4.40 -11.14 -3.09
C LEU A 37 -3.04 -11.79 -3.30
N THR A 38 -2.05 -11.01 -3.71
CA THR A 38 -0.68 -11.47 -3.94
C THR A 38 0.30 -10.62 -3.15
N PRO A 39 1.48 -11.14 -2.79
CA PRO A 39 2.46 -10.33 -2.05
C PRO A 39 3.12 -9.31 -2.96
N ALA A 40 3.48 -8.15 -2.40
CA ALA A 40 4.22 -7.14 -3.13
C ALA A 40 4.89 -6.13 -2.19
N TYR A 41 5.87 -5.44 -2.73
CA TYR A 41 6.41 -4.23 -2.13
C TYR A 41 5.69 -3.04 -2.75
N VAL A 42 4.94 -2.32 -1.94
CA VAL A 42 4.20 -1.13 -2.41
C VAL A 42 5.01 0.11 -2.08
N THR A 43 5.41 0.83 -3.10
CA THR A 43 6.24 2.03 -2.91
C THR A 43 5.41 3.19 -2.37
N ASN A 44 6.08 4.15 -1.74
CA ASN A 44 5.43 5.37 -1.26
C ASN A 44 4.74 6.12 -2.42
N ARG A 45 5.30 6.07 -3.63
CA ARG A 45 4.69 6.69 -4.81
C ARG A 45 3.39 5.99 -5.22
N GLN A 46 3.36 4.66 -5.13
CA GLN A 46 2.16 3.88 -5.44
C GLN A 46 1.06 4.14 -4.41
N ILE A 47 1.41 4.20 -3.14
CA ILE A 47 0.46 4.52 -2.07
C ILE A 47 -0.15 5.91 -2.31
N GLU A 48 0.68 6.89 -2.62
CA GLU A 48 0.23 8.26 -2.89
C GLU A 48 -0.65 8.32 -4.15
N ALA A 49 -0.28 7.61 -5.20
CA ALA A 49 -1.08 7.56 -6.44
C ALA A 49 -2.45 6.94 -6.19
N ALA A 50 -2.52 5.87 -5.41
CA ALA A 50 -3.78 5.23 -5.05
C ALA A 50 -4.67 6.16 -4.21
N ARG A 51 -4.07 6.84 -3.23
CA ARG A 51 -4.78 7.82 -2.40
C ARG A 51 -5.38 8.95 -3.25
N ILE A 52 -4.60 9.50 -4.16
CA ILE A 52 -5.06 10.57 -5.05
C ILE A 52 -6.20 10.08 -5.94
N ALA A 53 -6.10 8.88 -6.50
CA ALA A 53 -7.14 8.32 -7.35
C ALA A 53 -8.47 8.17 -6.60
N MET A 54 -8.42 7.67 -5.36
CA MET A 54 -9.62 7.56 -4.53
C MET A 54 -10.19 8.92 -4.17
N THR A 55 -9.35 9.83 -3.70
CA THR A 55 -9.79 11.16 -3.24
C THR A 55 -10.43 11.97 -4.35
N ARG A 56 -9.87 11.91 -5.56
CA ARG A 56 -10.43 12.61 -6.71
C ARG A 56 -11.83 12.11 -7.07
N HIS A 57 -12.03 10.81 -6.95
CA HIS A 57 -13.32 10.21 -7.31
C HIS A 57 -14.41 10.51 -6.29
N ILE A 58 -14.09 10.42 -5.00
CA ILE A 58 -15.06 10.69 -3.94
C ILE A 58 -15.24 12.18 -3.66
N LYS A 59 -14.32 13.01 -4.13
CA LYS A 59 -14.31 14.46 -3.92
C LYS A 59 -14.37 14.80 -2.43
N ARG A 60 -15.39 15.52 -1.96
CA ARG A 60 -15.52 15.93 -0.56
C ARG A 60 -16.42 15.01 0.27
N GLY A 61 -16.98 13.98 -0.33
CA GLY A 61 -18.04 13.18 0.25
C GLY A 61 -17.63 11.95 0.99
N GLY A 62 -16.45 11.80 1.47
CA GLY A 62 -16.08 10.59 2.16
C GLY A 62 -14.76 10.70 2.88
N LYS A 63 -14.32 9.57 3.44
CA LYS A 63 -13.07 9.49 4.16
C LYS A 63 -12.27 8.28 3.71
N VAL A 64 -10.96 8.46 3.60
CA VAL A 64 -10.01 7.43 3.20
C VAL A 64 -9.07 7.15 4.37
N TRP A 65 -8.84 5.86 4.65
CA TRP A 65 -7.84 5.42 5.60
C TRP A 65 -6.76 4.65 4.86
N ILE A 66 -5.50 4.92 5.19
CA ILE A 66 -4.34 4.21 4.66
C ILE A 66 -3.77 3.36 5.78
N ASN A 67 -3.84 2.04 5.64
CA ASN A 67 -3.46 1.09 6.69
C ASN A 67 -2.06 0.52 6.52
N ILE A 68 -1.34 0.94 5.49
CA ILE A 68 0.04 0.51 5.24
C ILE A 68 0.96 1.73 5.24
N PHE A 69 2.20 1.51 5.65
CA PHE A 69 3.20 2.58 5.66
C PHE A 69 4.51 2.07 5.06
N PRO A 70 5.16 2.87 4.20
CA PRO A 70 6.38 2.47 3.53
C PRO A 70 7.60 2.69 4.44
N ASP A 71 7.85 1.76 5.34
CA ASP A 71 8.90 1.85 6.35
C ASP A 71 10.18 1.06 6.01
N ARG A 72 10.20 0.35 4.88
CA ARG A 72 11.34 -0.45 4.45
C ARG A 72 12.04 0.21 3.26
N PRO A 73 13.36 0.42 3.34
CA PRO A 73 14.11 0.98 2.22
C PRO A 73 14.44 -0.11 1.20
N LEU A 74 14.32 0.23 -0.08
CA LEU A 74 14.86 -0.58 -1.18
C LEU A 74 15.95 0.21 -1.87
N THR A 75 17.07 -0.45 -2.13
CA THR A 75 18.19 0.16 -2.85
C THR A 75 18.18 -0.32 -4.30
N LYS A 76 18.47 0.59 -5.21
CA LYS A 76 18.68 0.23 -6.61
C LYS A 76 20.18 0.09 -6.84
N ARG A 77 20.57 -0.98 -7.52
CA ARG A 77 21.96 -1.15 -7.93
C ARG A 77 22.27 -0.13 -9.02
N PRO A 78 23.28 0.73 -8.85
CA PRO A 78 23.66 1.66 -9.92
C PRO A 78 24.08 0.90 -11.17
N ALA A 79 23.79 1.47 -12.35
CA ALA A 79 24.12 0.83 -13.63
C ALA A 79 25.62 0.59 -13.80
N GLU A 80 26.45 1.38 -13.13
CA GLU A 80 27.92 1.31 -13.20
C GLU A 80 28.55 0.71 -11.94
N THR A 81 27.80 -0.10 -11.18
CA THR A 81 28.32 -0.67 -9.94
C THR A 81 29.44 -1.65 -10.25
N ARG A 82 30.63 -1.37 -9.74
CA ARG A 82 31.76 -2.31 -9.77
C ARG A 82 31.60 -3.29 -8.62
N MET A 83 32.13 -4.52 -8.83
CA MET A 83 32.14 -5.52 -7.76
C MET A 83 32.87 -4.99 -6.52
N GLY A 84 32.28 -5.16 -5.35
CA GLY A 84 32.88 -4.73 -4.09
C GLY A 84 32.56 -3.32 -3.64
N SER A 85 31.74 -2.55 -4.38
CA SER A 85 31.42 -1.16 -4.02
C SER A 85 30.28 -0.99 -3.01
N GLY A 86 29.77 -2.07 -2.42
CA GLY A 86 28.77 -2.00 -1.38
C GLY A 86 27.35 -1.67 -1.87
N LYS A 87 26.43 -1.53 -0.93
CA LYS A 87 25.04 -1.20 -1.21
C LYS A 87 24.89 0.25 -1.64
N GLY A 88 24.10 0.49 -2.68
CA GLY A 88 23.74 1.84 -3.09
C GLY A 88 22.88 2.57 -2.06
N SER A 89 22.62 3.86 -2.30
CA SER A 89 21.72 4.65 -1.45
C SER A 89 20.29 4.16 -1.56
N PRO A 90 19.49 4.27 -0.49
CA PRO A 90 18.06 3.96 -0.58
C PRO A 90 17.37 4.87 -1.60
N GLU A 91 16.67 4.28 -2.58
CA GLU A 91 15.93 5.04 -3.59
C GLU A 91 14.43 5.03 -3.35
N TRP A 92 13.92 3.95 -2.75
CA TRP A 92 12.50 3.80 -2.50
C TRP A 92 12.24 3.40 -1.07
N TRP A 93 11.12 3.87 -0.57
CA TRP A 93 10.54 3.36 0.65
C TRP A 93 9.32 2.54 0.28
N VAL A 94 9.20 1.34 0.84
CA VAL A 94 8.14 0.40 0.50
C VAL A 94 7.47 -0.16 1.75
N ALA A 95 6.19 -0.50 1.59
CA ALA A 95 5.47 -1.33 2.54
C ALA A 95 5.54 -2.78 2.06
N ASN A 96 5.89 -3.70 2.95
CA ASN A 96 5.85 -5.12 2.64
C ASN A 96 4.44 -5.62 2.88
N VAL A 97 3.69 -5.85 1.80
CA VAL A 97 2.29 -6.26 1.86
C VAL A 97 2.19 -7.74 1.56
N LYS A 98 1.61 -8.48 2.51
CA LYS A 98 1.35 -9.91 2.36
C LYS A 98 -0.10 -10.15 1.94
N PRO A 99 -0.39 -11.28 1.26
CA PRO A 99 -1.76 -11.60 0.90
C PRO A 99 -2.70 -11.58 2.11
N GLY A 100 -3.88 -11.03 1.93
CA GLY A 100 -4.87 -10.89 2.99
C GLY A 100 -4.92 -9.53 3.65
N ARG A 101 -3.87 -8.71 3.49
CA ARG A 101 -3.81 -7.39 4.13
C ARG A 101 -4.78 -6.42 3.47
N VAL A 102 -5.59 -5.75 4.27
CA VAL A 102 -6.42 -4.62 3.82
C VAL A 102 -5.55 -3.37 3.86
N MET A 103 -5.25 -2.83 2.69
CA MET A 103 -4.30 -1.72 2.53
C MET A 103 -4.95 -0.36 2.67
N PHE A 104 -6.13 -0.20 2.09
CA PHE A 104 -6.88 1.05 2.09
C PHE A 104 -8.31 0.77 2.50
N GLU A 105 -8.93 1.75 3.14
CA GLU A 105 -10.34 1.70 3.49
C GLU A 105 -11.02 2.99 3.07
N LEU A 106 -12.31 2.89 2.81
CA LEU A 106 -13.13 4.00 2.34
C LEU A 106 -14.50 3.93 3.00
N GLY A 107 -15.01 5.06 3.42
CA GLY A 107 -16.33 5.13 4.02
C GLY A 107 -17.00 6.48 3.77
N GLY A 108 -18.29 6.56 4.08
CA GLY A 108 -19.06 7.80 3.97
C GLY A 108 -19.51 8.14 2.57
N VAL A 109 -19.51 7.18 1.65
CA VAL A 109 -19.97 7.36 0.27
C VAL A 109 -20.89 6.20 -0.13
N SER A 110 -21.63 6.37 -1.23
CA SER A 110 -22.49 5.31 -1.75
C SER A 110 -21.66 4.11 -2.22
N ASP A 111 -22.28 2.95 -2.28
CA ASP A 111 -21.60 1.72 -2.70
C ASP A 111 -21.02 1.83 -4.11
N GLU A 112 -21.73 2.45 -5.03
CA GLU A 112 -21.25 2.64 -6.42
C GLU A 112 -20.01 3.52 -6.46
N VAL A 113 -20.03 4.63 -5.74
CA VAL A 113 -18.90 5.56 -5.66
C VAL A 113 -17.71 4.87 -5.00
N ALA A 114 -17.95 4.13 -3.92
CA ALA A 114 -16.88 3.41 -3.22
C ALA A 114 -16.20 2.38 -4.12
N ARG A 115 -16.98 1.55 -4.81
CA ARG A 115 -16.45 0.52 -5.70
C ARG A 115 -15.59 1.12 -6.82
N GLU A 116 -16.07 2.18 -7.45
CA GLU A 116 -15.33 2.83 -8.53
C GLU A 116 -14.04 3.48 -8.02
N ALA A 117 -14.10 4.15 -6.88
CA ALA A 117 -12.91 4.76 -6.27
C ALA A 117 -11.86 3.71 -5.95
N LEU A 118 -12.26 2.57 -5.36
CA LEU A 118 -11.35 1.50 -5.00
C LEU A 118 -10.81 0.78 -6.24
N ARG A 119 -11.61 0.63 -7.29
CA ARG A 119 -11.15 0.08 -8.56
C ARG A 119 -10.04 0.95 -9.16
N LEU A 120 -10.20 2.25 -9.13
CA LEU A 120 -9.18 3.18 -9.61
C LEU A 120 -7.90 3.10 -8.78
N ALA A 121 -8.03 2.93 -7.46
CA ALA A 121 -6.89 2.75 -6.58
C ALA A 121 -6.13 1.46 -6.90
N ILE A 122 -6.83 0.36 -7.15
CA ILE A 122 -6.22 -0.94 -7.48
C ILE A 122 -5.35 -0.82 -8.73
N HIS A 123 -5.75 -0.04 -9.72
CA HIS A 123 -4.96 0.16 -10.94
C HIS A 123 -3.60 0.82 -10.68
N LYS A 124 -3.42 1.48 -9.55
CA LYS A 124 -2.15 2.11 -9.17
C LYS A 124 -1.25 1.19 -8.36
N LEU A 125 -1.73 0.02 -7.98
CA LEU A 125 -1.00 -0.92 -7.14
C LEU A 125 -0.29 -1.99 -7.97
N PRO A 126 0.84 -2.53 -7.47
CA PRO A 126 1.66 -3.47 -8.24
C PRO A 126 1.21 -4.92 -8.14
N MET A 127 0.20 -5.22 -7.31
CA MET A 127 -0.24 -6.59 -7.07
C MET A 127 -1.71 -6.76 -7.43
N LYS A 128 -2.14 -8.01 -7.43
CA LYS A 128 -3.58 -8.31 -7.52
C LYS A 128 -4.24 -8.00 -6.19
N ALA A 129 -5.36 -7.32 -6.25
CA ALA A 129 -6.13 -6.94 -5.08
C ALA A 129 -7.62 -7.04 -5.39
N ARG A 130 -8.42 -7.12 -4.34
CA ARG A 130 -9.87 -7.16 -4.47
C ARG A 130 -10.52 -6.13 -3.57
N ILE A 131 -11.75 -5.77 -3.91
CA ILE A 131 -12.57 -4.91 -3.09
C ILE A 131 -13.29 -5.78 -2.06
N VAL A 132 -13.19 -5.41 -0.79
CA VAL A 132 -13.85 -6.12 0.30
C VAL A 132 -14.77 -5.18 1.05
N ARG A 133 -15.85 -5.74 1.59
CA ARG A 133 -16.79 -5.01 2.40
C ARG A 133 -16.55 -5.31 3.88
N ARG A 134 -16.91 -4.37 4.75
CA ARG A 134 -16.82 -4.58 6.19
C ARG A 134 -17.74 -5.73 6.61
N GLU A 135 -17.18 -6.68 7.36
CA GLU A 135 -17.93 -7.81 7.88
C GLU A 135 -18.97 -7.34 8.90
N GLY A 136 -20.16 -7.96 8.85
CA GLY A 136 -21.26 -7.59 9.72
C GLY A 136 -21.96 -6.29 9.34
N GLY A 137 -21.50 -5.61 8.28
CA GLY A 137 -22.17 -4.45 7.73
C GLY A 137 -23.27 -4.86 6.76
N GLU A 138 -24.42 -4.33 6.91
CA GLU A 138 -25.52 -4.51 5.99
C GLU A 138 -25.58 -3.38 4.95
#